data_a64d8bdbee6e49691a99426a241985f4
#
_entry.id   a64d8bdbee6e49691a99426a241985f4
#
_cell.length_a   1.000
_cell.length_b   1.000
_cell.length_c   1.000
_cell.angle_alpha   90.00
_cell.angle_beta   90.00
_cell.angle_gamma   90.00
#
_symmetry.space_group_name_H-M   'P 1'
#
loop_
_entity.id
_entity.type
_entity.pdbx_description
1 polymer ?
#
loop_
_entity_poly.entity_id
_entity_poly.type
_entity_poly.pdbx_seq_one_letter_code
_entity_poly.pdbx_strand_id
1 'polypeptide(L)'
;IDVLGQLYNTQKLSNYSAYGIAGKNYAYRDETVKSVIQVIWSNTYNSIANCNNIVGRITGEDPSKFRGGEAEQHMIQGEALALRAFLHFDLLRLWAPAPVTNPSGNYMPYFENYPSTYEPDKSVQEILSLVERDLLQAKNLVAPFDTLPDKSMLVAEKRIKNNWVSSSVTDLFFLYRGFRMNYYAVIAQLARVYNYMGEYEKAAHCAQEVLDAYAEEYAAVCFQLSKKEEVQNNDRKRYKEVIFALSNELNLDNYEPYYTTSSDRLVLAGYPGIFDDEADVRNCLLYTS
;
A
#
# COMPACT_ATOMS: atom_id res chain seq x y z
N ILE A 1 10.70 7.07 4.27
CA ILE A 1 11.01 6.75 2.85
C ILE A 1 11.10 8.04 2.05
N ASP A 2 10.09 8.89 2.05
CA ASP A 2 10.00 10.10 1.23
C ASP A 2 11.12 11.11 1.49
N VAL A 3 11.59 11.19 2.75
CA VAL A 3 12.76 12.00 3.12
C VAL A 3 14.04 11.43 2.50
N LEU A 4 14.21 10.11 2.51
CA LEU A 4 15.37 9.44 1.87
C LEU A 4 15.31 9.55 0.35
N GLY A 5 14.11 9.56 -0.22
CA GLY A 5 13.87 9.80 -1.65
C GLY A 5 14.02 11.27 -2.08
N GLN A 6 14.42 12.16 -1.16
CA GLN A 6 14.60 13.59 -1.41
C GLN A 6 13.32 14.30 -1.86
N LEU A 7 12.14 13.75 -1.51
CA LEU A 7 10.86 14.38 -1.80
C LEU A 7 10.67 15.68 -1.00
N TYR A 8 11.25 15.74 0.21
CA TYR A 8 11.21 16.91 1.06
C TYR A 8 12.53 17.68 1.05
N ASN A 9 12.44 18.99 1.22
CA ASN A 9 13.60 19.88 1.35
C ASN A 9 14.32 19.61 2.68
N THR A 10 15.39 18.84 2.63
CA THR A 10 16.15 18.43 3.81
C THR A 10 16.77 19.59 4.59
N GLN A 11 16.95 20.77 3.97
CA GLN A 11 17.45 21.98 4.64
C GLN A 11 16.44 22.56 5.64
N LYS A 12 15.18 22.20 5.53
CA LYS A 12 14.10 22.58 6.45
C LYS A 12 13.92 21.59 7.60
N LEU A 13 14.73 20.53 7.64
CA LEU A 13 14.73 19.55 8.71
C LEU A 13 15.81 19.87 9.74
N SER A 14 15.56 19.56 11.01
CA SER A 14 16.54 19.70 12.08
C SER A 14 17.78 18.85 11.85
N ASN A 15 18.96 19.39 12.17
CA ASN A 15 20.20 18.61 12.11
C ASN A 15 20.30 17.53 13.22
N TYR A 16 19.38 17.54 14.17
CA TYR A 16 19.37 16.65 15.33
C TYR A 16 18.22 15.63 15.28
N SER A 17 17.31 15.76 14.32
CA SER A 17 16.24 14.78 14.14
C SER A 17 16.69 13.60 13.25
N ALA A 18 16.09 12.42 13.46
CA ALA A 18 16.32 11.28 12.62
C ALA A 18 16.08 11.57 11.12
N TYR A 19 15.05 12.35 10.82
CA TYR A 19 14.70 12.74 9.44
C TYR A 19 15.78 13.66 8.83
N GLY A 20 16.27 14.66 9.59
CA GLY A 20 17.30 15.55 9.11
C GLY A 20 18.67 14.86 8.95
N ILE A 21 19.06 14.03 9.92
CA ILE A 21 20.32 13.25 9.87
C ILE A 21 20.28 12.26 8.70
N ALA A 22 19.20 11.50 8.56
CA ALA A 22 19.06 10.54 7.47
C ALA A 22 18.93 11.22 6.11
N GLY A 23 18.10 12.27 5.98
CA GLY A 23 17.82 12.93 4.72
C GLY A 23 18.97 13.74 4.16
N LYS A 24 19.79 14.38 5.04
CA LYS A 24 20.93 15.18 4.61
C LYS A 24 22.16 14.35 4.27
N ASN A 25 22.44 13.32 5.06
CA ASN A 25 23.73 12.66 5.08
C ASN A 25 23.64 11.15 4.83
N TYR A 26 22.43 10.57 4.73
CA TYR A 26 22.24 9.11 4.69
C TYR A 26 22.99 8.39 5.81
N ALA A 27 23.03 9.02 7.00
CA ALA A 27 23.82 8.55 8.13
C ALA A 27 23.09 7.43 8.91
N TYR A 28 22.90 6.28 8.28
CA TYR A 28 22.17 5.14 8.85
C TYR A 28 22.81 4.54 10.10
N ARG A 29 24.09 4.88 10.39
CA ARG A 29 24.80 4.44 11.59
C ARG A 29 24.63 5.35 12.80
N ASP A 30 24.00 6.51 12.61
CA ASP A 30 23.63 7.40 13.74
C ASP A 30 22.61 6.73 14.63
N GLU A 31 22.78 6.83 15.95
CA GLU A 31 21.93 6.11 16.92
C GLU A 31 20.47 6.58 16.88
N THR A 32 20.23 7.85 16.59
CA THR A 32 18.87 8.40 16.43
C THR A 32 18.18 7.80 15.20
N VAL A 33 18.92 7.65 14.11
CA VAL A 33 18.42 7.04 12.86
C VAL A 33 18.22 5.54 13.05
N LYS A 34 19.17 4.84 13.68
CA LYS A 34 19.07 3.40 13.97
C LYS A 34 17.82 3.07 14.78
N SER A 35 17.49 3.88 15.79
CA SER A 35 16.30 3.64 16.61
C SER A 35 15.02 3.65 15.78
N VAL A 36 14.88 4.60 14.85
CA VAL A 36 13.74 4.68 13.94
C VAL A 36 13.71 3.48 12.96
N ILE A 37 14.86 3.14 12.39
CA ILE A 37 14.99 1.97 11.50
C ILE A 37 14.59 0.68 12.22
N GLN A 38 15.02 0.50 13.47
CA GLN A 38 14.68 -0.65 14.28
C GLN A 38 13.19 -0.74 14.59
N VAL A 39 12.54 0.41 14.88
CA VAL A 39 11.09 0.46 15.09
C VAL A 39 10.32 0.07 13.83
N ILE A 40 10.74 0.55 12.65
CA ILE A 40 10.11 0.17 11.37
C ILE A 40 10.24 -1.34 11.17
N TRP A 41 11.43 -1.90 11.34
CA TRP A 41 11.69 -3.34 11.21
C TRP A 41 10.80 -4.16 12.14
N SER A 42 10.86 -3.87 13.44
CA SER A 42 10.14 -4.63 14.46
C SER A 42 8.63 -4.57 14.30
N ASN A 43 8.08 -3.38 14.02
CA ASN A 43 6.63 -3.21 13.85
C ASN A 43 6.14 -3.89 12.57
N THR A 44 6.94 -3.86 11.51
CA THR A 44 6.57 -4.53 10.26
C THR A 44 6.54 -6.05 10.45
N TYR A 45 7.57 -6.64 11.07
CA TYR A 45 7.56 -8.09 11.37
C TYR A 45 6.48 -8.49 12.37
N ASN A 46 6.15 -7.65 13.33
CA ASN A 46 5.01 -7.89 14.21
C ASN A 46 3.68 -7.92 13.43
N SER A 47 3.52 -7.04 12.46
CA SER A 47 2.36 -7.05 11.57
C SER A 47 2.34 -8.30 10.67
N ILE A 48 3.49 -8.73 10.16
CA ILE A 48 3.63 -10.00 9.42
C ILE A 48 3.25 -11.19 10.28
N ALA A 49 3.69 -11.23 11.55
CA ALA A 49 3.32 -12.29 12.49
C ALA A 49 1.79 -12.36 12.70
N ASN A 50 1.11 -11.20 12.77
CA ASN A 50 -0.35 -11.17 12.84
C ASN A 50 -1.00 -11.72 11.56
N CYS A 51 -0.49 -11.39 10.38
CA CYS A 51 -0.95 -11.98 9.12
C CYS A 51 -0.78 -13.50 9.12
N ASN A 52 0.38 -14.01 9.56
CA ASN A 52 0.65 -15.44 9.65
C ASN A 52 -0.28 -16.16 10.63
N ASN A 53 -0.56 -15.53 11.79
CA ASN A 53 -1.50 -16.07 12.76
C ASN A 53 -2.92 -16.17 12.17
N ILE A 54 -3.36 -15.18 11.40
CA ILE A 54 -4.66 -15.22 10.70
C ILE A 54 -4.66 -16.35 9.68
N VAL A 55 -3.67 -16.39 8.77
CA VAL A 55 -3.57 -17.40 7.71
C VAL A 55 -3.53 -18.81 8.30
N GLY A 56 -2.69 -19.02 9.32
CA GLY A 56 -2.54 -20.33 9.94
C GLY A 56 -3.79 -20.83 10.66
N ARG A 57 -4.59 -19.92 11.23
CA ARG A 57 -5.83 -20.30 11.94
C ARG A 57 -7.03 -20.45 11.01
N ILE A 58 -7.12 -19.63 9.96
CA ILE A 58 -8.29 -19.64 9.08
C ILE A 58 -8.27 -20.80 8.08
N THR A 59 -7.06 -21.27 7.75
CA THR A 59 -6.89 -22.40 6.83
C THR A 59 -7.48 -23.67 7.45
N GLY A 60 -8.48 -24.27 6.80
CA GLY A 60 -9.15 -25.47 7.27
C GLY A 60 -10.26 -25.23 8.31
N GLU A 61 -10.58 -23.98 8.66
CA GLU A 61 -11.77 -23.67 9.47
C GLU A 61 -13.06 -23.98 8.69
N ASP A 62 -14.12 -24.33 9.43
CA ASP A 62 -15.45 -24.55 8.86
C ASP A 62 -16.05 -23.21 8.40
N PRO A 63 -16.39 -23.06 7.10
CA PRO A 63 -17.03 -21.85 6.59
C PRO A 63 -18.31 -21.43 7.32
N SER A 64 -19.01 -22.36 7.94
CA SER A 64 -20.22 -22.07 8.71
C SER A 64 -19.99 -21.21 9.96
N LYS A 65 -18.73 -21.08 10.40
CA LYS A 65 -18.34 -20.18 11.50
C LYS A 65 -18.32 -18.70 11.08
N PHE A 66 -18.33 -18.43 9.80
CA PHE A 66 -18.32 -17.09 9.25
C PHE A 66 -19.71 -16.68 8.80
N ARG A 67 -20.12 -15.46 9.11
CA ARG A 67 -21.44 -14.95 8.76
C ARG A 67 -21.67 -14.90 7.25
N GLY A 68 -20.65 -14.51 6.50
CA GLY A 68 -20.61 -14.51 5.04
C GLY A 68 -20.15 -15.83 4.43
N GLY A 69 -20.04 -16.90 5.24
CA GLY A 69 -19.62 -18.22 4.77
C GLY A 69 -18.21 -18.25 4.18
N GLU A 70 -18.05 -19.08 3.16
CA GLU A 70 -16.76 -19.28 2.47
C GLU A 70 -16.20 -17.98 1.85
N ALA A 71 -17.08 -17.08 1.37
CA ALA A 71 -16.64 -15.81 0.80
C ALA A 71 -15.94 -14.92 1.84
N GLU A 72 -16.48 -14.82 3.05
CA GLU A 72 -15.86 -14.08 4.14
C GLU A 72 -14.55 -14.74 4.57
N GLN A 73 -14.51 -16.06 4.72
CA GLN A 73 -13.32 -16.81 5.06
C GLN A 73 -12.20 -16.58 4.04
N HIS A 74 -12.48 -16.74 2.76
CA HIS A 74 -11.53 -16.53 1.67
C HIS A 74 -11.03 -15.08 1.60
N MET A 75 -11.91 -14.10 1.81
CA MET A 75 -11.51 -12.70 1.84
C MET A 75 -10.53 -12.40 2.99
N ILE A 76 -10.82 -12.91 4.21
CA ILE A 76 -9.92 -12.73 5.36
C ILE A 76 -8.54 -13.36 5.07
N GLN A 77 -8.53 -14.58 4.54
CA GLN A 77 -7.30 -15.28 4.22
C GLN A 77 -6.52 -14.57 3.11
N GLY A 78 -7.20 -14.18 2.02
CA GLY A 78 -6.59 -13.50 0.89
C GLY A 78 -6.02 -12.12 1.26
N GLU A 79 -6.75 -11.35 2.05
CA GLU A 79 -6.28 -10.05 2.55
C GLU A 79 -5.07 -10.18 3.47
N ALA A 80 -5.03 -11.19 4.35
CA ALA A 80 -3.89 -11.45 5.22
C ALA A 80 -2.63 -11.86 4.41
N LEU A 81 -2.80 -12.70 3.39
CA LEU A 81 -1.70 -13.07 2.46
C LEU A 81 -1.19 -11.85 1.68
N ALA A 82 -2.11 -11.03 1.16
CA ALA A 82 -1.74 -9.82 0.42
C ALA A 82 -0.99 -8.81 1.29
N LEU A 83 -1.42 -8.61 2.54
CA LEU A 83 -0.72 -7.75 3.50
C LEU A 83 0.65 -8.31 3.87
N ARG A 84 0.78 -9.63 4.08
CA ARG A 84 2.05 -10.29 4.33
C ARG A 84 3.04 -10.02 3.19
N ALA A 85 2.60 -10.22 1.96
CA ALA A 85 3.40 -9.98 0.76
C ALA A 85 3.79 -8.49 0.62
N PHE A 86 2.84 -7.59 0.81
CA PHE A 86 3.06 -6.14 0.78
C PHE A 86 4.14 -5.71 1.78
N LEU A 87 4.04 -6.18 3.02
CA LEU A 87 4.97 -5.83 4.09
C LEU A 87 6.39 -6.39 3.85
N HIS A 88 6.51 -7.65 3.40
CA HIS A 88 7.81 -8.21 3.04
C HIS A 88 8.42 -7.49 1.83
N PHE A 89 7.62 -7.12 0.84
CA PHE A 89 8.11 -6.36 -0.31
C PHE A 89 8.61 -4.98 0.07
N ASP A 90 7.93 -4.28 0.97
CA ASP A 90 8.40 -2.98 1.46
C ASP A 90 9.68 -3.12 2.29
N LEU A 91 9.80 -4.16 3.14
CA LEU A 91 11.07 -4.47 3.82
C LEU A 91 12.19 -4.76 2.82
N LEU A 92 11.92 -5.58 1.81
CA LEU A 92 12.92 -5.91 0.78
C LEU A 92 13.50 -4.64 0.13
N ARG A 93 12.62 -3.71 -0.25
CA ARG A 93 13.03 -2.45 -0.88
C ARG A 93 13.86 -1.53 0.03
N LEU A 94 13.70 -1.67 1.34
CA LEU A 94 14.41 -0.86 2.34
C LEU A 94 15.73 -1.48 2.80
N TRP A 95 15.82 -2.82 2.87
CA TRP A 95 16.97 -3.52 3.48
C TRP A 95 17.81 -4.31 2.49
N ALA A 96 17.39 -4.48 1.24
CA ALA A 96 18.14 -5.21 0.25
C ALA A 96 18.47 -4.34 -0.98
N PRO A 97 19.53 -4.67 -1.72
CA PRO A 97 19.80 -4.02 -3.01
C PRO A 97 18.71 -4.30 -4.03
N ALA A 98 18.55 -3.38 -5.00
CA ALA A 98 17.59 -3.57 -6.08
C ALA A 98 17.96 -4.78 -6.96
N PRO A 99 16.97 -5.56 -7.47
CA PRO A 99 17.24 -6.76 -8.30
C PRO A 99 18.09 -6.48 -9.53
N VAL A 100 17.96 -5.28 -10.12
CA VAL A 100 18.74 -4.85 -11.29
C VAL A 100 20.27 -4.86 -11.06
N THR A 101 20.71 -4.80 -9.79
CA THR A 101 22.13 -4.92 -9.43
C THR A 101 22.61 -6.37 -9.33
N ASN A 102 21.72 -7.33 -9.55
CA ASN A 102 21.97 -8.76 -9.45
C ASN A 102 22.70 -9.18 -8.15
N PRO A 103 22.14 -8.86 -6.98
CA PRO A 103 22.77 -9.12 -5.70
C PRO A 103 22.82 -10.62 -5.39
N SER A 104 23.95 -11.12 -4.91
CA SER A 104 24.20 -12.54 -4.62
C SER A 104 24.04 -12.91 -3.14
N GLY A 105 23.75 -11.93 -2.26
CA GLY A 105 23.63 -12.16 -0.82
C GLY A 105 22.22 -12.53 -0.37
N ASN A 106 22.14 -12.98 0.89
CA ASN A 106 20.88 -13.11 1.63
C ASN A 106 20.74 -11.89 2.55
N TYR A 107 19.54 -11.31 2.61
CA TYR A 107 19.37 -9.97 3.19
C TYR A 107 18.35 -9.90 4.30
N MET A 108 17.31 -10.71 4.26
CA MET A 108 16.23 -10.69 5.24
C MET A 108 15.43 -12.00 5.23
N PRO A 109 14.80 -12.40 6.35
CA PRO A 109 13.94 -13.57 6.38
C PRO A 109 12.56 -13.28 5.76
N TYR A 110 11.91 -14.35 5.26
CA TYR A 110 10.51 -14.35 4.88
C TYR A 110 9.74 -15.28 5.81
N PHE A 111 8.95 -14.71 6.73
CA PHE A 111 8.18 -15.47 7.71
C PHE A 111 6.82 -15.86 7.15
N GLU A 112 6.52 -17.17 7.18
CA GLU A 112 5.26 -17.74 6.69
C GLU A 112 4.40 -18.37 7.78
N ASN A 113 5.00 -18.66 8.93
CA ASN A 113 4.38 -19.42 10.02
C ASN A 113 4.22 -18.56 11.29
N TYR A 114 3.27 -18.97 12.15
CA TYR A 114 3.08 -18.40 13.47
C TYR A 114 2.74 -19.53 14.47
N PRO A 115 3.38 -19.58 15.65
CA PRO A 115 4.57 -18.80 16.01
C PRO A 115 5.82 -19.25 15.22
N SER A 116 6.69 -18.29 14.93
CA SER A 116 8.03 -18.58 14.42
C SER A 116 9.04 -17.67 15.11
N THR A 117 10.15 -18.24 15.55
CA THR A 117 11.22 -17.50 16.25
C THR A 117 12.45 -17.27 15.39
N TYR A 118 12.57 -18.03 14.32
CA TYR A 118 13.72 -17.96 13.42
C TYR A 118 13.35 -18.43 12.01
N GLU A 119 13.75 -17.63 11.02
CA GLU A 119 13.79 -18.01 9.61
C GLU A 119 15.13 -17.55 9.04
N PRO A 120 15.77 -18.34 8.19
CA PRO A 120 17.02 -17.92 7.54
C PRO A 120 16.78 -16.76 6.59
N ASP A 121 17.78 -15.89 6.48
CA ASP A 121 17.78 -14.85 5.47
C ASP A 121 17.76 -15.46 4.07
N LYS A 122 17.06 -14.82 3.17
CA LYS A 122 16.85 -15.22 1.77
C LYS A 122 17.42 -14.19 0.81
N SER A 123 17.70 -14.63 -0.39
CA SER A 123 18.09 -13.77 -1.50
C SER A 123 16.93 -12.89 -1.96
N VAL A 124 17.26 -11.82 -2.69
CA VAL A 124 16.26 -10.92 -3.29
C VAL A 124 15.29 -11.70 -4.18
N GLN A 125 15.80 -12.61 -5.00
CA GLN A 125 15.01 -13.42 -5.93
C GLN A 125 14.05 -14.37 -5.20
N GLU A 126 14.52 -15.05 -4.14
CA GLU A 126 13.67 -15.92 -3.33
C GLU A 126 12.54 -15.15 -2.67
N ILE A 127 12.83 -13.98 -2.09
CA ILE A 127 11.80 -13.14 -1.47
C ILE A 127 10.78 -12.66 -2.50
N LEU A 128 11.23 -12.19 -3.67
CA LEU A 128 10.32 -11.75 -4.74
C LEU A 128 9.42 -12.88 -5.23
N SER A 129 9.94 -14.10 -5.35
CA SER A 129 9.16 -15.29 -5.72
C SER A 129 8.11 -15.64 -4.65
N LEU A 130 8.45 -15.50 -3.37
CA LEU A 130 7.51 -15.73 -2.27
C LEU A 130 6.43 -14.62 -2.19
N VAL A 131 6.79 -13.38 -2.44
CA VAL A 131 5.87 -12.25 -2.55
C VAL A 131 4.89 -12.47 -3.71
N GLU A 132 5.39 -12.83 -4.90
CA GLU A 132 4.56 -13.13 -6.07
C GLU A 132 3.58 -14.26 -5.77
N ARG A 133 4.06 -15.37 -5.20
CA ARG A 133 3.23 -16.52 -4.80
C ARG A 133 2.08 -16.10 -3.88
N ASP A 134 2.38 -15.36 -2.82
CA ASP A 134 1.37 -14.93 -1.85
C ASP A 134 0.34 -13.97 -2.47
N LEU A 135 0.78 -13.07 -3.35
CA LEU A 135 -0.12 -12.17 -4.08
C LEU A 135 -1.02 -12.93 -5.06
N LEU A 136 -0.49 -13.92 -5.79
CA LEU A 136 -1.28 -14.74 -6.71
C LEU A 136 -2.31 -15.59 -5.94
N GLN A 137 -1.93 -16.16 -4.81
CA GLN A 137 -2.87 -16.87 -3.94
C GLN A 137 -3.94 -15.93 -3.39
N ALA A 138 -3.56 -14.75 -2.90
CA ALA A 138 -4.48 -13.73 -2.44
C ALA A 138 -5.45 -13.29 -3.54
N LYS A 139 -4.95 -13.05 -4.76
CA LYS A 139 -5.77 -12.73 -5.95
C LYS A 139 -6.91 -13.73 -6.12
N ASN A 140 -6.59 -15.03 -6.08
CA ASN A 140 -7.58 -16.09 -6.27
C ASN A 140 -8.62 -16.15 -5.14
N LEU A 141 -8.22 -15.86 -3.91
CA LEU A 141 -9.10 -15.89 -2.74
C LEU A 141 -10.08 -14.71 -2.67
N VAL A 142 -9.65 -13.52 -3.07
CA VAL A 142 -10.51 -12.32 -3.03
C VAL A 142 -11.34 -12.13 -4.30
N ALA A 143 -10.94 -12.75 -5.42
CA ALA A 143 -11.60 -12.61 -6.72
C ALA A 143 -13.10 -12.95 -6.68
N PRO A 144 -13.57 -14.04 -6.07
CA PRO A 144 -14.97 -14.44 -6.15
C PRO A 144 -15.95 -13.36 -5.70
N PHE A 145 -15.56 -12.49 -4.75
CA PHE A 145 -16.40 -11.38 -4.32
C PHE A 145 -16.14 -10.09 -5.11
N ASP A 146 -14.88 -9.71 -5.25
CA ASP A 146 -14.50 -8.41 -5.81
C ASP A 146 -14.65 -8.32 -7.34
N THR A 147 -14.77 -9.46 -8.03
CA THR A 147 -14.95 -9.51 -9.49
C THR A 147 -16.37 -9.87 -9.92
N LEU A 148 -17.33 -9.82 -9.01
CA LEU A 148 -18.74 -9.97 -9.35
C LEU A 148 -19.15 -8.97 -10.44
N PRO A 149 -20.12 -9.30 -11.32
CA PRO A 149 -20.49 -8.48 -12.47
C PRO A 149 -20.84 -7.03 -12.10
N ASP A 150 -21.53 -6.83 -10.98
CA ASP A 150 -21.93 -5.51 -10.55
C ASP A 150 -20.78 -4.64 -10.04
N LYS A 151 -19.72 -5.24 -9.48
CA LYS A 151 -18.57 -4.53 -8.87
C LYS A 151 -18.96 -3.28 -8.08
N SER A 152 -20.18 -3.23 -7.59
CA SER A 152 -20.77 -2.03 -6.99
C SER A 152 -19.96 -1.52 -5.79
N MET A 153 -19.35 -2.44 -5.05
CA MET A 153 -18.54 -2.10 -3.88
C MET A 153 -17.17 -1.50 -4.24
N LEU A 154 -16.79 -1.52 -5.51
CA LEU A 154 -15.51 -1.00 -6.00
C LEU A 154 -15.62 0.35 -6.71
N VAL A 155 -16.83 0.86 -6.99
CA VAL A 155 -16.97 2.25 -7.45
C VAL A 155 -16.58 3.23 -6.34
N ALA A 156 -16.00 4.37 -6.71
CA ALA A 156 -15.37 5.30 -5.76
C ALA A 156 -16.27 5.73 -4.60
N GLU A 157 -17.54 5.97 -4.87
CA GLU A 157 -18.53 6.41 -3.90
C GLU A 157 -18.81 5.38 -2.80
N LYS A 158 -18.73 4.09 -3.12
CA LYS A 158 -18.93 2.98 -2.18
C LYS A 158 -17.61 2.50 -1.57
N ARG A 159 -16.56 2.42 -2.38
CA ARG A 159 -15.26 1.92 -1.95
C ARG A 159 -14.65 2.73 -0.82
N ILE A 160 -14.76 4.04 -0.86
CA ILE A 160 -14.11 4.97 0.10
C ILE A 160 -15.14 5.74 0.92
N LYS A 161 -16.15 6.35 0.27
CA LYS A 161 -17.08 7.28 0.95
C LYS A 161 -18.25 6.58 1.62
N ASN A 162 -18.64 5.42 1.11
CA ASN A 162 -19.85 4.68 1.52
C ASN A 162 -21.11 5.57 1.66
N ASN A 163 -21.29 6.51 0.76
CA ASN A 163 -22.44 7.42 0.78
C ASN A 163 -23.79 6.71 0.45
N TRP A 164 -23.69 5.44 0.03
CA TRP A 164 -24.83 4.65 -0.41
C TRP A 164 -24.76 3.26 0.23
N VAL A 165 -25.57 3.03 1.22
CA VAL A 165 -25.86 1.66 1.63
C VAL A 165 -26.74 1.06 0.55
N SER A 166 -26.14 0.24 -0.33
CA SER A 166 -26.94 -0.55 -1.27
C SER A 166 -27.80 -1.51 -0.47
N SER A 167 -29.07 -1.60 -0.82
CA SER A 167 -30.00 -2.57 -0.22
C SER A 167 -29.58 -4.02 -0.45
N SER A 168 -28.64 -4.28 -1.36
CA SER A 168 -28.16 -5.63 -1.70
C SER A 168 -26.99 -6.09 -0.82
N VAL A 169 -26.20 -5.18 -0.21
CA VAL A 169 -25.09 -5.54 0.70
C VAL A 169 -25.36 -4.91 2.05
N THR A 170 -25.90 -5.71 2.97
CA THR A 170 -26.25 -5.27 4.31
C THR A 170 -25.18 -5.58 5.36
N ASP A 171 -24.21 -6.43 5.04
CA ASP A 171 -23.15 -6.81 5.96
C ASP A 171 -21.99 -5.82 5.88
N LEU A 172 -21.70 -5.18 7.02
CA LEU A 172 -20.60 -4.23 7.17
C LEU A 172 -19.23 -4.82 6.78
N PHE A 173 -19.06 -6.14 6.92
CA PHE A 173 -17.82 -6.82 6.55
C PHE A 173 -17.47 -6.63 5.07
N PHE A 174 -18.45 -6.62 4.19
CA PHE A 174 -18.25 -6.48 2.75
C PHE A 174 -18.20 -5.03 2.26
N LEU A 175 -18.36 -4.05 3.15
CA LEU A 175 -18.29 -2.63 2.82
C LEU A 175 -16.84 -2.11 2.86
N TYR A 176 -16.65 -0.87 2.42
CA TYR A 176 -15.39 -0.13 2.52
C TYR A 176 -14.19 -0.85 1.90
N ARG A 177 -14.40 -1.45 0.72
CA ARG A 177 -13.36 -2.24 0.05
C ARG A 177 -12.07 -1.46 -0.25
N GLY A 178 -12.12 -0.13 -0.31
CA GLY A 178 -10.95 0.72 -0.51
C GLY A 178 -10.01 0.80 0.70
N PHE A 179 -10.46 0.43 1.89
CA PHE A 179 -9.61 0.34 3.08
C PHE A 179 -9.14 -1.08 3.40
N ARG A 180 -9.36 -2.00 2.45
CA ARG A 180 -8.98 -3.40 2.57
C ARG A 180 -8.24 -3.83 1.31
N MET A 181 -7.44 -4.90 1.40
CA MET A 181 -6.72 -5.46 0.25
C MET A 181 -7.70 -6.14 -0.72
N ASN A 182 -8.45 -5.32 -1.47
CA ASN A 182 -9.35 -5.79 -2.51
C ASN A 182 -8.58 -6.37 -3.69
N TYR A 183 -9.30 -7.05 -4.61
CA TYR A 183 -8.72 -7.68 -5.79
C TYR A 183 -7.80 -6.74 -6.59
N TYR A 184 -8.25 -5.52 -6.88
CA TYR A 184 -7.47 -4.57 -7.66
C TYR A 184 -6.30 -3.97 -6.88
N ALA A 185 -6.35 -3.93 -5.55
CA ALA A 185 -5.21 -3.62 -4.71
C ALA A 185 -4.11 -4.69 -4.83
N VAL A 186 -4.52 -5.97 -4.85
CA VAL A 186 -3.59 -7.09 -5.07
C VAL A 186 -2.98 -7.02 -6.47
N ILE A 187 -3.78 -6.75 -7.51
CA ILE A 187 -3.29 -6.59 -8.89
C ILE A 187 -2.33 -5.41 -9.01
N ALA A 188 -2.66 -4.26 -8.42
CA ALA A 188 -1.77 -3.10 -8.41
C ALA A 188 -0.46 -3.39 -7.67
N GLN A 189 -0.51 -4.20 -6.62
CA GLN A 189 0.70 -4.64 -5.92
C GLN A 189 1.53 -5.61 -6.76
N LEU A 190 0.90 -6.53 -7.50
CA LEU A 190 1.60 -7.37 -8.49
C LEU A 190 2.28 -6.51 -9.57
N ALA A 191 1.60 -5.48 -10.08
CA ALA A 191 2.21 -4.55 -11.04
C ALA A 191 3.46 -3.88 -10.47
N ARG A 192 3.43 -3.43 -9.20
CA ARG A 192 4.61 -2.86 -8.52
C ARG A 192 5.75 -3.87 -8.38
N VAL A 193 5.43 -5.11 -7.99
CA VAL A 193 6.43 -6.18 -7.82
C VAL A 193 7.07 -6.54 -9.16
N TYR A 194 6.27 -6.76 -10.21
CA TYR A 194 6.79 -7.06 -11.54
C TYR A 194 7.62 -5.92 -12.13
N ASN A 195 7.21 -4.68 -11.95
CA ASN A 195 8.02 -3.53 -12.36
C ASN A 195 9.37 -3.50 -11.60
N TYR A 196 9.38 -3.81 -10.31
CA TYR A 196 10.61 -3.89 -9.51
C TYR A 196 11.51 -5.07 -9.93
N MET A 197 10.93 -6.18 -10.38
CA MET A 197 11.64 -7.33 -10.96
C MET A 197 12.20 -7.07 -12.35
N GLY A 198 11.74 -6.02 -13.04
CA GLY A 198 12.06 -5.75 -14.46
C GLY A 198 11.16 -6.51 -15.45
N GLU A 199 10.09 -7.15 -14.96
CA GLU A 199 9.11 -7.89 -15.76
C GLU A 199 8.02 -6.94 -16.28
N TYR A 200 8.42 -6.00 -17.13
CA TYR A 200 7.59 -4.85 -17.53
C TYR A 200 6.31 -5.24 -18.27
N GLU A 201 6.31 -6.32 -19.04
CA GLU A 201 5.11 -6.80 -19.74
C GLU A 201 4.03 -7.28 -18.76
N LYS A 202 4.45 -8.05 -17.74
CA LYS A 202 3.53 -8.48 -16.67
C LYS A 202 3.03 -7.28 -15.86
N ALA A 203 3.93 -6.33 -15.55
CA ALA A 203 3.56 -5.11 -14.84
C ALA A 203 2.52 -4.29 -15.62
N ALA A 204 2.71 -4.11 -16.93
CA ALA A 204 1.79 -3.41 -17.80
C ALA A 204 0.42 -4.11 -17.90
N HIS A 205 0.43 -5.45 -18.01
CA HIS A 205 -0.80 -6.24 -18.04
C HIS A 205 -1.61 -6.07 -16.73
N CYS A 206 -0.96 -6.18 -15.59
CA CYS A 206 -1.62 -5.96 -14.29
C CYS A 206 -2.15 -4.51 -14.15
N ALA A 207 -1.39 -3.52 -14.58
CA ALA A 207 -1.84 -2.13 -14.56
C ALA A 207 -3.06 -1.92 -15.46
N GLN A 208 -3.07 -2.51 -16.65
CA GLN A 208 -4.21 -2.43 -17.58
C GLN A 208 -5.46 -3.08 -16.99
N GLU A 209 -5.32 -4.23 -16.31
CA GLU A 209 -6.43 -4.91 -15.63
C GLU A 209 -7.12 -3.99 -14.59
N VAL A 210 -6.36 -3.15 -13.89
CA VAL A 210 -6.93 -2.16 -12.97
C VAL A 210 -7.66 -1.04 -13.72
N LEU A 211 -7.07 -0.54 -14.82
CA LEU A 211 -7.66 0.54 -15.61
C LEU A 211 -8.96 0.11 -16.31
N ASP A 212 -9.04 -1.17 -16.71
CA ASP A 212 -10.21 -1.74 -17.39
C ASP A 212 -11.34 -2.15 -16.41
N ALA A 213 -11.14 -1.98 -15.11
CA ALA A 213 -12.13 -2.33 -14.12
C ALA A 213 -13.41 -1.49 -14.27
N TYR A 214 -14.49 -2.13 -14.68
CA TYR A 214 -15.77 -1.50 -14.99
C TYR A 214 -16.92 -2.14 -14.24
N ALA A 215 -17.78 -1.35 -13.64
CA ALA A 215 -18.99 -1.78 -12.96
C ALA A 215 -20.19 -1.60 -13.89
N GLU A 216 -20.67 -2.68 -14.51
CA GLU A 216 -21.71 -2.66 -15.55
C GLU A 216 -23.03 -2.08 -15.04
N GLU A 217 -23.48 -2.51 -13.85
CA GLU A 217 -24.72 -2.03 -13.23
C GLU A 217 -24.73 -0.51 -13.03
N TYR A 218 -23.57 0.08 -12.78
CA TYR A 218 -23.41 1.52 -12.52
C TYR A 218 -22.93 2.29 -13.75
N ALA A 219 -22.70 1.61 -14.87
CA ALA A 219 -22.12 2.18 -16.07
C ALA A 219 -20.89 3.08 -15.77
N ALA A 220 -20.05 2.63 -14.83
CA ALA A 220 -18.94 3.40 -14.29
C ALA A 220 -17.63 2.62 -14.23
N VAL A 221 -16.52 3.29 -14.56
CA VAL A 221 -15.18 2.77 -14.28
C VAL A 221 -14.92 2.77 -12.78
N CYS A 222 -14.26 1.72 -12.28
CA CYS A 222 -13.93 1.63 -10.86
C CYS A 222 -12.82 2.60 -10.46
N PHE A 223 -11.85 2.82 -11.35
CA PHE A 223 -10.68 3.66 -11.11
C PHE A 223 -10.45 4.60 -12.29
N GLN A 224 -10.22 5.87 -12.03
CA GLN A 224 -9.91 6.87 -13.06
C GLN A 224 -9.16 8.05 -12.46
N LEU A 225 -8.41 8.76 -13.29
CA LEU A 225 -7.79 10.02 -12.88
C LEU A 225 -8.85 11.08 -12.59
N SER A 226 -8.70 11.80 -11.50
CA SER A 226 -9.57 12.91 -11.12
C SER A 226 -9.37 14.08 -12.09
N LYS A 227 -10.47 14.72 -12.49
CA LYS A 227 -10.40 15.93 -13.29
C LYS A 227 -10.01 17.13 -12.44
N LYS A 228 -9.39 18.14 -13.07
CA LYS A 228 -8.96 19.37 -12.39
C LYS A 228 -10.11 20.04 -11.63
N GLU A 229 -11.29 20.10 -12.24
CA GLU A 229 -12.48 20.70 -11.65
C GLU A 229 -12.96 19.94 -10.41
N GLU A 230 -12.84 18.61 -10.39
CA GLU A 230 -13.23 17.78 -9.25
C GLU A 230 -12.31 18.05 -8.04
N VAL A 231 -11.01 18.18 -8.28
CA VAL A 231 -10.02 18.51 -7.26
C VAL A 231 -10.24 19.93 -6.71
N GLN A 232 -10.51 20.90 -7.59
CA GLN A 232 -10.80 22.27 -7.19
C GLN A 232 -12.12 22.39 -6.41
N ASN A 233 -13.11 21.52 -6.70
CA ASN A 233 -14.40 21.45 -6.02
C ASN A 233 -14.41 20.53 -4.78
N ASN A 234 -13.29 20.42 -4.07
CA ASN A 234 -13.11 19.73 -2.79
C ASN A 234 -12.84 18.21 -2.81
N ASP A 235 -12.63 17.57 -3.97
CA ASP A 235 -12.14 16.18 -3.96
C ASP A 235 -10.60 16.11 -3.81
N ARG A 236 -10.08 16.72 -2.73
CA ARG A 236 -8.63 16.74 -2.44
C ARG A 236 -8.05 15.35 -2.18
N LYS A 237 -8.88 14.38 -1.80
CA LYS A 237 -8.47 12.99 -1.58
C LYS A 237 -8.44 12.18 -2.88
N ARG A 238 -8.97 12.71 -3.97
CA ARG A 238 -9.01 12.06 -5.28
C ARG A 238 -9.54 10.63 -5.19
N TYR A 239 -10.72 10.47 -4.62
CA TYR A 239 -11.32 9.18 -4.31
C TYR A 239 -11.38 8.21 -5.50
N LYS A 240 -11.50 8.73 -6.72
CA LYS A 240 -11.55 7.92 -7.94
C LYS A 240 -10.22 7.22 -8.26
N GLU A 241 -9.10 7.81 -7.81
CA GLU A 241 -7.75 7.27 -8.03
C GLU A 241 -7.34 6.27 -6.96
N VAL A 242 -7.92 6.34 -5.76
CA VAL A 242 -7.51 5.51 -4.63
C VAL A 242 -7.96 4.07 -4.83
N ILE A 243 -7.01 3.15 -5.03
CA ILE A 243 -7.26 1.71 -5.13
C ILE A 243 -7.35 1.09 -3.73
N PHE A 244 -6.39 1.46 -2.88
CA PHE A 244 -6.28 1.02 -1.50
C PHE A 244 -5.68 2.15 -0.65
N ALA A 245 -6.21 2.36 0.55
CA ALA A 245 -5.68 3.32 1.52
C ALA A 245 -5.89 2.81 2.94
N LEU A 246 -4.98 3.14 3.81
CA LEU A 246 -5.16 2.94 5.26
C LEU A 246 -5.88 4.15 5.85
N SER A 247 -6.86 3.89 6.71
CA SER A 247 -7.50 4.95 7.50
C SER A 247 -6.76 5.14 8.83
N ASN A 248 -6.42 6.37 9.13
CA ASN A 248 -5.85 6.74 10.41
C ASN A 248 -6.52 8.02 10.91
N GLU A 249 -7.29 7.93 11.98
CA GLU A 249 -8.01 9.05 12.58
C GLU A 249 -7.04 10.11 13.17
N LEU A 250 -5.86 9.66 13.62
CA LEU A 250 -4.82 10.53 14.17
C LEU A 250 -3.87 11.08 13.11
N ASN A 251 -4.19 10.94 11.82
CA ASN A 251 -3.28 11.34 10.76
C ASN A 251 -2.97 12.84 10.79
N LEU A 252 -3.98 13.67 11.06
CA LEU A 252 -3.80 15.11 11.18
C LEU A 252 -2.92 15.45 12.37
N ASP A 253 -3.22 14.92 13.55
CA ASP A 253 -2.48 15.16 14.78
C ASP A 253 -1.01 14.72 14.67
N ASN A 254 -0.77 13.60 13.98
CA ASN A 254 0.58 13.11 13.72
C ASN A 254 1.36 14.00 12.75
N TYR A 255 0.68 14.68 11.82
CA TYR A 255 1.29 15.54 10.81
C TYR A 255 1.42 16.99 11.25
N GLU A 256 0.53 17.50 12.10
CA GLU A 256 0.49 18.90 12.53
C GLU A 256 1.84 19.43 13.04
N PRO A 257 2.62 18.70 13.86
CA PRO A 257 3.93 19.14 14.31
C PRO A 257 4.90 19.46 13.16
N TYR A 258 4.77 18.76 12.04
CA TYR A 258 5.66 18.95 10.86
C TYR A 258 5.25 20.15 9.98
N TYR A 259 4.11 20.77 10.24
CA TYR A 259 3.69 22.02 9.58
C TYR A 259 3.88 23.23 10.46
N THR A 260 3.66 23.09 11.77
CA THR A 260 3.58 24.19 12.72
C THR A 260 4.90 24.49 13.43
N THR A 261 5.73 23.45 13.65
CA THR A 261 7.01 23.65 14.34
C THR A 261 8.11 24.12 13.39
N SER A 262 9.00 24.96 13.89
CA SER A 262 10.11 25.49 13.10
C SER A 262 11.27 24.52 12.90
N SER A 263 11.31 23.41 13.66
CA SER A 263 12.48 22.54 13.76
C SER A 263 12.54 21.43 12.73
N ASP A 264 11.37 20.88 12.30
CA ASP A 264 11.28 19.81 11.30
C ASP A 264 10.08 20.07 10.39
N ARG A 265 10.27 20.82 9.33
CA ARG A 265 9.20 21.10 8.36
C ARG A 265 9.30 20.21 7.14
N LEU A 266 8.25 19.44 6.89
CA LEU A 266 8.12 18.62 5.67
C LEU A 266 7.66 19.50 4.50
N VAL A 267 8.59 20.28 3.94
CA VAL A 267 8.37 21.11 2.75
C VAL A 267 8.88 20.37 1.53
N LEU A 268 8.09 20.27 0.48
CA LEU A 268 8.47 19.59 -0.75
C LEU A 268 9.75 20.21 -1.36
N ALA A 269 10.66 19.35 -1.83
CA ALA A 269 11.89 19.75 -2.46
C ALA A 269 11.70 19.93 -3.96
N GLY A 270 12.44 20.91 -4.56
CA GLY A 270 12.57 21.02 -6.01
C GLY A 270 11.25 21.19 -6.78
N TYR A 271 10.24 21.59 -6.09
CA TYR A 271 8.88 21.69 -6.58
C TYR A 271 8.73 22.38 -7.95
N PRO A 272 9.34 23.57 -8.20
CA PRO A 272 9.22 24.21 -9.52
C PRO A 272 9.87 23.43 -10.67
N GLY A 273 10.80 22.53 -10.37
CA GLY A 273 11.50 21.74 -11.39
C GLY A 273 10.87 20.36 -11.67
N ILE A 274 9.93 19.93 -10.81
CA ILE A 274 9.23 18.64 -10.99
C ILE A 274 7.95 18.83 -11.80
N PHE A 275 7.29 19.97 -11.63
CA PHE A 275 6.00 20.32 -12.26
C PHE A 275 6.14 21.69 -12.90
N ASP A 276 6.95 21.79 -13.95
CA ASP A 276 7.23 23.05 -14.67
C ASP A 276 6.16 23.42 -15.71
N ASP A 277 5.27 22.50 -16.04
CA ASP A 277 4.12 22.77 -16.90
C ASP A 277 2.99 23.40 -16.07
N GLU A 278 2.61 24.65 -16.40
CA GLU A 278 1.47 25.34 -15.79
C GLU A 278 0.13 24.60 -15.98
N ALA A 279 0.03 23.75 -16.99
CA ALA A 279 -1.13 22.91 -17.26
C ALA A 279 -1.17 21.66 -16.40
N ASP A 280 -0.08 21.31 -15.70
CA ASP A 280 -0.03 20.13 -14.84
C ASP A 280 -0.96 20.33 -13.64
N VAL A 281 -2.01 19.51 -13.58
CA VAL A 281 -3.00 19.56 -12.49
C VAL A 281 -2.40 19.34 -11.10
N ARG A 282 -1.23 18.71 -11.00
CA ARG A 282 -0.52 18.51 -9.73
C ARG A 282 0.03 19.81 -9.16
N ASN A 283 0.33 20.80 -10.02
CA ASN A 283 0.69 22.15 -9.60
C ASN A 283 -0.39 22.79 -8.72
N CYS A 284 -1.65 22.60 -9.08
CA CYS A 284 -2.80 23.16 -8.38
C CYS A 284 -2.94 22.61 -6.95
N LEU A 285 -2.51 21.37 -6.70
CA LEU A 285 -2.65 20.69 -5.42
C LEU A 285 -1.66 21.19 -4.37
N LEU A 286 -0.56 21.76 -4.79
CA LEU A 286 0.55 22.15 -3.93
C LEU A 286 0.45 23.58 -3.44
N TYR A 287 -0.33 24.44 -4.11
CA TYR A 287 -0.59 25.83 -3.66
C TYR A 287 -1.78 25.98 -2.71
N THR A 288 -2.58 24.92 -2.54
CA THR A 288 -3.83 24.97 -1.74
C THR A 288 -3.78 24.17 -0.45
N SER A 289 -2.61 23.63 -0.09
CA SER A 289 -2.38 22.90 1.16
C SER A 289 -1.81 23.80 2.27
#